data_1cb77a0d74a83899b231c3d83dcfa125
#
_entry.id   1cb77a0d74a83899b231c3d83dcfa125
#
_cell.length_a   1.000
_cell.length_b   1.000
_cell.length_c   1.000
_cell.angle_alpha   90.00
_cell.angle_beta   90.00
_cell.angle_gamma   90.00
#
_symmetry.space_group_name_H-M   'P 1'
#
loop_
_entity.id
_entity.type
_entity.pdbx_description
1 polymer ?
#
loop_
_entity_poly.entity_id
_entity_poly.type
_entity_poly.pdbx_seq_one_letter_code
_entity_poly.pdbx_strand_id
1 'polypeptide(L)'
;METRLVLRELRIKNGYSQKELAEKVFVTRQAVSRWEAGETMPNTETLKLLSRLYNVSINTLLGSPNKLICQCCGMPLEDEIIGRNKDGSLNEEYCKWCYADGTYTYNDMDDLINVCIPHMVKEGFNEEQARTYMRNMLPNLDYWKRHKELSDNGKFDAFKKQLIEEINNLNIEGMPKLESLSALVGAYVNLEYHLPSGMKAKFLDDNVTYLGNQLEIDNNRCFGIVANAEIILICTYGVEGANPELVLFKRRH
;
A
#
# COMPACT_ATOMS: atom_id res chain seq x y z
N MET A 1 16.16 -5.08 -25.14
CA MET A 1 17.12 -6.22 -25.33
C MET A 1 16.29 -7.48 -25.55
N GLU A 2 16.79 -8.52 -26.25
CA GLU A 2 16.00 -9.74 -26.43
C GLU A 2 16.08 -10.64 -25.19
N THR A 3 14.96 -11.23 -24.77
CA THR A 3 14.85 -12.12 -23.60
C THR A 3 15.96 -13.17 -23.51
N ARG A 4 16.32 -13.80 -24.65
CA ARG A 4 17.38 -14.83 -24.70
C ARG A 4 18.73 -14.30 -24.22
N LEU A 5 19.07 -13.04 -24.57
CA LEU A 5 20.33 -12.41 -24.18
C LEU A 5 20.31 -12.07 -22.71
N VAL A 6 19.20 -11.52 -22.21
CA VAL A 6 19.03 -11.18 -20.78
C VAL A 6 19.17 -12.43 -19.92
N LEU A 7 18.49 -13.52 -20.25
CA LEU A 7 18.57 -14.78 -19.50
C LEU A 7 20.00 -15.32 -19.44
N ARG A 8 20.71 -15.30 -20.57
CA ARG A 8 22.08 -15.74 -20.63
C ARG A 8 23.02 -14.84 -19.82
N GLU A 9 22.88 -13.52 -19.93
CA GLU A 9 23.70 -12.56 -19.18
C GLU A 9 23.50 -12.70 -17.68
N LEU A 10 22.25 -12.78 -17.21
CA LEU A 10 21.92 -12.97 -15.79
C LEU A 10 22.49 -14.28 -15.27
N ARG A 11 22.38 -15.38 -16.02
CA ARG A 11 22.96 -16.65 -15.63
C ARG A 11 24.48 -16.55 -15.47
N ILE A 12 25.17 -15.97 -16.46
CA ILE A 12 26.62 -15.82 -16.42
C ILE A 12 27.05 -14.89 -15.27
N LYS A 13 26.36 -13.74 -15.11
CA LYS A 13 26.63 -12.77 -14.03
C LYS A 13 26.52 -13.41 -12.64
N ASN A 14 25.60 -14.37 -12.47
CA ASN A 14 25.41 -15.10 -11.23
C ASN A 14 26.25 -16.37 -11.12
N GLY A 15 27.14 -16.65 -12.08
CA GLY A 15 28.08 -17.77 -12.04
C GLY A 15 27.46 -19.15 -12.27
N TYR A 16 26.22 -19.24 -12.80
CA TYR A 16 25.57 -20.53 -13.02
C TYR A 16 25.89 -21.14 -14.38
N SER A 17 26.16 -22.44 -14.42
CA SER A 17 26.04 -23.23 -15.65
C SER A 17 24.56 -23.39 -16.05
N GLN A 18 24.29 -23.79 -17.29
CA GLN A 18 22.92 -24.10 -17.72
C GLN A 18 22.30 -25.23 -16.92
N LYS A 19 23.11 -26.19 -16.41
CA LYS A 19 22.64 -27.30 -15.58
C LYS A 19 22.23 -26.79 -14.19
N GLU A 20 23.06 -26.00 -13.53
CA GLU A 20 22.77 -25.45 -12.20
C GLU A 20 21.56 -24.52 -12.22
N LEU A 21 21.41 -23.68 -13.28
CA LEU A 21 20.21 -22.88 -13.44
C LEU A 21 18.96 -23.76 -13.57
N ALA A 22 19.03 -24.80 -14.40
CA ALA A 22 17.93 -25.72 -14.61
C ALA A 22 17.46 -26.38 -13.29
N GLU A 23 18.41 -26.83 -12.45
CA GLU A 23 18.14 -27.40 -11.14
C GLU A 23 17.44 -26.40 -10.21
N LYS A 24 17.90 -25.13 -10.21
CA LYS A 24 17.34 -24.06 -9.35
C LYS A 24 15.90 -23.67 -9.72
N VAL A 25 15.53 -23.78 -10.99
CA VAL A 25 14.18 -23.42 -11.47
C VAL A 25 13.35 -24.62 -11.89
N PHE A 26 13.78 -25.83 -11.49
CA PHE A 26 13.06 -27.10 -11.66
C PHE A 26 12.69 -27.45 -13.11
N VAL A 27 13.64 -27.24 -14.03
CA VAL A 27 13.49 -27.57 -15.45
C VAL A 27 14.63 -28.44 -15.95
N THR A 28 14.60 -28.85 -17.23
CA THR A 28 15.72 -29.56 -17.84
C THR A 28 16.80 -28.61 -18.35
N ARG A 29 18.07 -29.05 -18.41
CA ARG A 29 19.14 -28.29 -19.04
C ARG A 29 18.82 -27.91 -20.49
N GLN A 30 18.13 -28.83 -21.22
CA GLN A 30 17.72 -28.55 -22.60
C GLN A 30 16.73 -27.39 -22.69
N ALA A 31 15.84 -27.22 -21.70
CA ALA A 31 14.93 -26.07 -21.66
C ALA A 31 15.72 -24.76 -21.55
N VAL A 32 16.67 -24.67 -20.62
CA VAL A 32 17.55 -23.49 -20.50
C VAL A 32 18.32 -23.21 -21.78
N SER A 33 18.88 -24.27 -22.39
CA SER A 33 19.62 -24.13 -23.66
C SER A 33 18.75 -23.55 -24.78
N ARG A 34 17.49 -24.02 -24.90
CA ARG A 34 16.52 -23.52 -25.90
C ARG A 34 16.11 -22.08 -25.64
N TRP A 35 15.95 -21.66 -24.38
CA TRP A 35 15.66 -20.27 -24.05
C TRP A 35 16.78 -19.34 -24.47
N GLU A 36 18.04 -19.72 -24.19
CA GLU A 36 19.22 -18.93 -24.55
C GLU A 36 19.52 -18.96 -26.05
N ALA A 37 19.06 -19.98 -26.76
CA ALA A 37 19.09 -20.03 -28.23
C ALA A 37 17.95 -19.20 -28.86
N GLY A 38 16.92 -18.83 -28.10
CA GLY A 38 15.74 -18.13 -28.60
C GLY A 38 14.72 -19.05 -29.29
N GLU A 39 14.85 -20.37 -29.14
CA GLU A 39 13.95 -21.35 -29.73
C GLU A 39 12.61 -21.42 -28.97
N THR A 40 12.65 -21.21 -27.66
CA THR A 40 11.47 -21.22 -26.78
C THR A 40 11.61 -20.15 -25.69
N MET A 41 10.49 -19.85 -25.01
CA MET A 41 10.45 -18.95 -23.87
C MET A 41 10.13 -19.71 -22.59
N PRO A 42 10.65 -19.28 -21.42
CA PRO A 42 10.16 -19.77 -20.15
C PRO A 42 8.66 -19.48 -20.00
N ASN A 43 7.91 -20.40 -19.38
CA ASN A 43 6.52 -20.13 -19.02
C ASN A 43 6.43 -19.15 -17.82
N THR A 44 5.22 -18.66 -17.53
CA THR A 44 4.98 -17.65 -16.48
C THR A 44 5.50 -18.09 -15.11
N GLU A 45 5.31 -19.36 -14.73
CA GLU A 45 5.78 -19.85 -13.42
C GLU A 45 7.31 -19.90 -13.37
N THR A 46 7.95 -20.31 -14.45
CA THR A 46 9.42 -20.28 -14.54
C THR A 46 9.96 -18.84 -14.53
N LEU A 47 9.28 -17.89 -15.20
CA LEU A 47 9.66 -16.46 -15.14
C LEU A 47 9.57 -15.92 -13.71
N LYS A 48 8.55 -16.29 -12.93
CA LYS A 48 8.45 -15.92 -11.50
C LYS A 48 9.63 -16.50 -10.68
N LEU A 49 10.01 -17.75 -10.93
CA LEU A 49 11.18 -18.37 -10.26
C LEU A 49 12.49 -17.66 -10.64
N LEU A 50 12.68 -17.35 -11.92
CA LEU A 50 13.85 -16.62 -12.41
C LEU A 50 13.91 -15.20 -11.84
N SER A 51 12.78 -14.49 -11.76
CA SER A 51 12.66 -13.17 -11.16
C SER A 51 13.12 -13.19 -9.69
N ARG A 52 12.64 -14.16 -8.91
CA ARG A 52 13.08 -14.35 -7.52
C ARG A 52 14.56 -14.72 -7.41
N LEU A 53 15.02 -15.65 -8.25
CA LEU A 53 16.41 -16.13 -8.24
C LEU A 53 17.42 -15.01 -8.54
N TYR A 54 17.13 -14.20 -9.54
CA TYR A 54 18.02 -13.11 -9.99
C TYR A 54 17.71 -11.76 -9.33
N ASN A 55 16.61 -11.67 -8.58
CA ASN A 55 16.13 -10.43 -7.98
C ASN A 55 15.94 -9.30 -9.01
N VAL A 56 15.32 -9.62 -10.13
CA VAL A 56 14.96 -8.68 -11.21
C VAL A 56 13.49 -8.84 -11.57
N SER A 57 12.88 -7.79 -12.12
CA SER A 57 11.50 -7.83 -12.59
C SER A 57 11.30 -8.82 -13.75
N ILE A 58 10.07 -9.29 -13.93
CA ILE A 58 9.72 -10.09 -15.12
C ILE A 58 9.89 -9.20 -16.38
N ASN A 59 9.57 -7.90 -16.27
CA ASN A 59 9.81 -6.96 -17.35
C ASN A 59 11.29 -6.93 -17.77
N THR A 60 12.22 -6.92 -16.81
CA THR A 60 13.66 -7.01 -17.08
C THR A 60 14.02 -8.33 -17.75
N LEU A 61 13.51 -9.47 -17.26
CA LEU A 61 13.74 -10.79 -17.88
C LEU A 61 13.26 -10.83 -19.35
N LEU A 62 12.17 -10.13 -19.65
CA LEU A 62 11.61 -10.01 -21.01
C LEU A 62 12.33 -8.97 -21.88
N GLY A 63 13.39 -8.35 -21.37
CA GLY A 63 14.16 -7.35 -22.10
C GLY A 63 13.66 -5.92 -21.95
N SER A 64 12.90 -5.65 -20.92
CA SER A 64 12.32 -4.33 -20.56
C SER A 64 11.45 -3.73 -21.68
N PRO A 65 10.44 -4.47 -22.17
CA PRO A 65 9.57 -3.97 -23.24
C PRO A 65 8.71 -2.79 -22.79
N ASN A 66 8.45 -2.66 -21.49
CA ASN A 66 7.62 -1.61 -20.91
C ASN A 66 8.45 -0.66 -20.05
N LYS A 67 8.10 0.63 -20.07
CA LYS A 67 8.56 1.58 -19.06
C LYS A 67 7.64 1.46 -17.85
N LEU A 68 8.11 0.77 -16.83
CA LEU A 68 7.35 0.64 -15.59
C LEU A 68 7.37 1.95 -14.81
N ILE A 69 6.22 2.33 -14.28
CA ILE A 69 6.07 3.46 -13.36
C ILE A 69 5.28 3.01 -12.12
N CYS A 70 5.61 3.59 -10.98
CA CYS A 70 4.87 3.34 -9.76
C CYS A 70 3.43 3.84 -9.87
N GLN A 71 2.46 2.96 -9.71
CA GLN A 71 1.03 3.29 -9.83
C GLN A 71 0.48 4.08 -8.63
N CYS A 72 1.34 4.38 -7.62
CA CYS A 72 1.00 5.24 -6.50
C CYS A 72 1.62 6.65 -6.64
N CYS A 73 2.93 6.78 -6.87
CA CYS A 73 3.62 8.08 -6.93
C CYS A 73 4.09 8.49 -8.33
N GLY A 74 3.98 7.63 -9.33
CA GLY A 74 4.33 7.94 -10.73
C GLY A 74 5.82 7.91 -11.06
N MET A 75 6.70 7.62 -10.10
CA MET A 75 8.14 7.53 -10.37
C MET A 75 8.47 6.33 -11.27
N PRO A 76 9.50 6.43 -12.16
CA PRO A 76 10.00 5.27 -12.89
C PRO A 76 10.43 4.16 -11.95
N LEU A 77 10.20 2.89 -12.36
CA LEU A 77 10.60 1.71 -11.60
C LEU A 77 11.81 1.04 -12.25
N GLU A 78 12.84 0.85 -11.42
CA GLU A 78 14.01 0.02 -11.70
C GLU A 78 14.04 -1.12 -10.68
N ASP A 79 14.71 -2.24 -11.00
CA ASP A 79 14.68 -3.46 -10.17
C ASP A 79 15.04 -3.22 -8.69
N GLU A 80 15.94 -2.27 -8.40
CA GLU A 80 16.42 -1.95 -7.05
C GLU A 80 15.38 -1.21 -6.19
N ILE A 81 14.39 -0.59 -6.83
CA ILE A 81 13.40 0.25 -6.14
C ILE A 81 11.98 -0.30 -6.23
N ILE A 82 11.78 -1.42 -6.92
CA ILE A 82 10.48 -2.11 -6.96
C ILE A 82 10.10 -2.62 -5.57
N GLY A 83 8.84 -2.45 -5.20
CA GLY A 83 8.26 -2.94 -3.96
C GLY A 83 8.18 -4.47 -3.92
N ARG A 84 7.92 -5.03 -2.73
CA ARG A 84 7.82 -6.47 -2.52
C ARG A 84 6.48 -6.88 -1.94
N ASN A 85 6.00 -8.00 -2.43
CA ASN A 85 4.84 -8.69 -1.87
C ASN A 85 5.23 -9.41 -0.56
N LYS A 86 4.24 -9.86 0.21
CA LYS A 86 4.45 -10.64 1.45
C LYS A 86 5.30 -11.90 1.26
N ASP A 87 5.27 -12.49 0.07
CA ASP A 87 6.06 -13.68 -0.27
C ASP A 87 7.49 -13.34 -0.78
N GLY A 88 7.88 -12.06 -0.71
CA GLY A 88 9.18 -11.55 -1.14
C GLY A 88 9.33 -11.37 -2.65
N SER A 89 8.33 -11.71 -3.47
CA SER A 89 8.35 -11.44 -4.91
C SER A 89 8.28 -9.94 -5.21
N LEU A 90 8.85 -9.51 -6.35
CA LEU A 90 8.78 -8.13 -6.81
C LEU A 90 7.36 -7.77 -7.25
N ASN A 91 6.90 -6.59 -6.87
CA ASN A 91 5.63 -6.01 -7.30
C ASN A 91 5.89 -4.91 -8.34
N GLU A 92 5.79 -5.24 -9.62
CA GLU A 92 6.13 -4.34 -10.73
C GLU A 92 5.18 -3.14 -10.90
N GLU A 93 4.16 -3.02 -10.04
CA GLU A 93 3.23 -1.90 -10.04
C GLU A 93 3.64 -0.77 -9.10
N TYR A 94 4.47 -1.05 -8.06
CA TYR A 94 4.75 -0.08 -6.99
C TYR A 94 6.23 -0.02 -6.63
N CYS A 95 6.70 1.16 -6.23
CA CYS A 95 8.02 1.31 -5.64
C CYS A 95 8.00 0.91 -4.15
N LYS A 96 9.18 0.56 -3.62
CA LYS A 96 9.37 0.14 -2.22
C LYS A 96 8.98 1.17 -1.17
N TRP A 97 8.85 2.44 -1.54
CA TRP A 97 8.41 3.51 -0.64
C TRP A 97 6.88 3.65 -0.59
N CYS A 98 6.20 3.23 -1.65
CA CYS A 98 4.73 3.25 -1.71
C CYS A 98 4.11 1.92 -1.29
N TYR A 99 4.87 0.82 -1.45
CA TYR A 99 4.39 -0.52 -1.15
C TYR A 99 5.54 -1.42 -0.70
N ALA A 100 5.46 -1.96 0.52
CA ALA A 100 6.45 -2.86 1.09
C ALA A 100 5.75 -3.98 1.87
N ASP A 101 6.23 -5.20 1.69
CA ASP A 101 5.78 -6.39 2.41
C ASP A 101 4.26 -6.61 2.40
N GLY A 102 3.63 -6.29 1.27
CA GLY A 102 2.20 -6.44 1.07
C GLY A 102 1.35 -5.30 1.63
N THR A 103 1.97 -4.17 2.04
CA THR A 103 1.28 -3.05 2.66
C THR A 103 1.56 -1.75 1.92
N TYR A 104 0.52 -0.93 1.71
CA TYR A 104 0.67 0.41 1.16
C TYR A 104 1.07 1.40 2.25
N THR A 105 1.98 2.32 1.91
CA THR A 105 2.46 3.36 2.83
C THR A 105 1.53 4.56 2.86
N TYR A 106 0.94 4.91 1.72
CA TYR A 106 0.11 6.11 1.58
C TYR A 106 -1.33 5.73 1.27
N ASN A 107 -2.24 6.31 2.00
CA ASN A 107 -3.69 6.26 1.78
C ASN A 107 -4.30 7.66 1.55
N ASP A 108 -3.50 8.71 1.70
CA ASP A 108 -3.85 10.10 1.44
C ASP A 108 -2.94 10.69 0.37
N MET A 109 -3.52 11.40 -0.59
CA MET A 109 -2.80 11.96 -1.73
C MET A 109 -1.95 13.17 -1.34
N ASP A 110 -2.44 14.01 -0.43
CA ASP A 110 -1.70 15.20 0.01
C ASP A 110 -0.51 14.80 0.88
N ASP A 111 -0.61 13.73 1.68
CA ASP A 111 0.53 13.17 2.42
C ASP A 111 1.63 12.70 1.46
N LEU A 112 1.25 11.97 0.41
CA LEU A 112 2.21 11.55 -0.62
C LEU A 112 2.85 12.77 -1.33
N ILE A 113 2.04 13.76 -1.72
CA ILE A 113 2.54 14.98 -2.37
C ILE A 113 3.56 15.66 -1.47
N ASN A 114 3.25 15.85 -0.19
CA ASN A 114 4.15 16.52 0.77
C ASN A 114 5.50 15.80 0.91
N VAL A 115 5.52 14.47 0.83
CA VAL A 115 6.76 13.68 0.85
C VAL A 115 7.52 13.79 -0.48
N CYS A 116 6.84 13.84 -1.61
CA CYS A 116 7.49 13.88 -2.93
C CYS A 116 8.07 15.27 -3.28
N ILE A 117 7.44 16.36 -2.84
CA ILE A 117 7.85 17.73 -3.17
C ILE A 117 9.33 18.03 -2.90
N PRO A 118 9.90 17.73 -1.71
CA PRO A 118 11.32 18.01 -1.44
C PRO A 118 12.27 17.30 -2.41
N HIS A 119 11.89 16.13 -2.91
CA HIS A 119 12.70 15.38 -3.89
C HIS A 119 12.62 16.05 -5.26
N MET A 120 11.42 16.42 -5.71
CA MET A 120 11.22 17.09 -6.99
C MET A 120 11.91 18.47 -7.04
N VAL A 121 11.91 19.22 -5.94
CA VAL A 121 12.62 20.49 -5.84
C VAL A 121 14.13 20.29 -5.99
N LYS A 122 14.71 19.23 -5.43
CA LYS A 122 16.13 18.89 -5.63
C LYS A 122 16.46 18.56 -7.09
N GLU A 123 15.50 18.01 -7.83
CA GLU A 123 15.61 17.74 -9.26
C GLU A 123 15.34 18.99 -10.15
N GLY A 124 15.12 20.15 -9.54
CA GLY A 124 14.99 21.42 -10.23
C GLY A 124 13.56 21.91 -10.48
N PHE A 125 12.55 21.26 -9.93
CA PHE A 125 11.18 21.77 -10.00
C PHE A 125 10.98 22.93 -9.02
N ASN A 126 10.15 23.91 -9.43
CA ASN A 126 9.57 24.85 -8.47
C ASN A 126 8.51 24.12 -7.63
N GLU A 127 8.39 24.44 -6.35
CA GLU A 127 7.47 23.77 -5.43
C GLU A 127 6.00 23.81 -5.91
N GLU A 128 5.52 24.96 -6.37
CA GLU A 128 4.16 25.13 -6.88
C GLU A 128 3.92 24.32 -8.15
N GLN A 129 4.90 24.30 -9.06
CA GLN A 129 4.85 23.48 -10.28
C GLN A 129 4.82 21.98 -9.94
N ALA A 130 5.65 21.56 -8.97
CA ALA A 130 5.68 20.18 -8.51
C ALA A 130 4.33 19.76 -7.90
N ARG A 131 3.73 20.59 -7.04
CA ARG A 131 2.40 20.32 -6.46
C ARG A 131 1.33 20.24 -7.55
N THR A 132 1.32 21.18 -8.48
CA THR A 132 0.36 21.18 -9.59
C THR A 132 0.52 19.95 -10.47
N TYR A 133 1.77 19.57 -10.80
CA TYR A 133 2.07 18.36 -11.57
C TYR A 133 1.55 17.10 -10.86
N MET A 134 1.88 16.94 -9.57
CA MET A 134 1.45 15.78 -8.78
C MET A 134 -0.08 15.69 -8.70
N ARG A 135 -0.76 16.79 -8.39
CA ARG A 135 -2.24 16.83 -8.30
C ARG A 135 -2.92 16.48 -9.62
N ASN A 136 -2.31 16.80 -10.76
CA ASN A 136 -2.85 16.46 -12.08
C ASN A 136 -2.53 15.02 -12.47
N MET A 137 -1.40 14.48 -12.06
CA MET A 137 -0.90 13.17 -12.45
C MET A 137 -1.47 12.05 -11.58
N LEU A 138 -1.44 12.19 -10.25
CA LEU A 138 -1.79 11.13 -9.29
C LEU A 138 -3.20 10.55 -9.52
N PRO A 139 -4.26 11.34 -9.77
CA PRO A 139 -5.61 10.79 -10.00
C PRO A 139 -5.70 9.86 -11.20
N ASN A 140 -4.72 9.91 -12.11
CA ASN A 140 -4.67 9.07 -13.30
C ASN A 140 -3.92 7.75 -13.10
N LEU A 141 -3.27 7.54 -11.95
CA LEU A 141 -2.59 6.30 -11.60
C LEU A 141 -3.58 5.28 -11.04
N ASP A 142 -3.31 3.99 -11.30
CA ASP A 142 -4.27 2.92 -10.98
C ASP A 142 -4.51 2.76 -9.48
N TYR A 143 -3.51 3.04 -8.64
CA TYR A 143 -3.68 3.07 -7.19
C TYR A 143 -4.80 4.05 -6.80
N TRP A 144 -4.69 5.30 -7.21
CA TRP A 144 -5.64 6.36 -6.85
C TRP A 144 -6.99 6.20 -7.55
N LYS A 145 -7.05 5.64 -8.77
CA LYS A 145 -8.32 5.30 -9.41
C LYS A 145 -9.11 4.28 -8.61
N ARG A 146 -8.44 3.22 -8.12
CA ARG A 146 -9.08 2.18 -7.28
C ARG A 146 -9.49 2.74 -5.90
N HIS A 147 -8.75 3.72 -5.39
CA HIS A 147 -9.06 4.41 -4.13
C HIS A 147 -9.92 5.67 -4.33
N LYS A 148 -10.18 6.06 -5.58
CA LYS A 148 -11.02 7.19 -5.92
C LYS A 148 -12.47 7.00 -5.46
N GLU A 149 -12.94 5.76 -5.42
CA GLU A 149 -14.24 5.42 -4.83
C GLU A 149 -14.28 5.72 -3.32
N LEU A 150 -13.11 5.72 -2.65
CA LEU A 150 -12.97 6.12 -1.26
C LEU A 150 -12.69 7.63 -1.09
N SER A 151 -12.08 8.28 -2.10
CA SER A 151 -11.65 9.69 -2.03
C SER A 151 -12.54 10.66 -2.81
N ASP A 152 -13.41 10.17 -3.71
CA ASP A 152 -14.07 11.00 -4.72
C ASP A 152 -15.36 11.70 -4.27
N ASN A 153 -15.65 11.66 -2.99
CA ASN A 153 -16.70 12.51 -2.50
C ASN A 153 -16.09 13.38 -1.40
N GLY A 154 -16.22 14.67 -1.47
CA GLY A 154 -16.02 15.55 -0.33
C GLY A 154 -16.72 15.07 0.97
N LYS A 155 -17.42 13.95 0.88
CA LYS A 155 -17.92 13.10 1.96
C LYS A 155 -16.79 12.48 2.81
N PHE A 156 -15.63 12.05 2.24
CA PHE A 156 -14.56 11.48 3.06
C PHE A 156 -13.81 12.55 3.86
N ASP A 157 -13.61 13.72 3.28
CA ASP A 157 -13.02 14.85 4.02
C ASP A 157 -14.01 15.45 5.01
N ALA A 158 -15.29 15.52 4.65
CA ALA A 158 -16.36 15.85 5.59
C ALA A 158 -16.45 14.82 6.72
N PHE A 159 -16.31 13.53 6.42
CA PHE A 159 -16.25 12.44 7.38
C PHE A 159 -15.05 12.55 8.33
N LYS A 160 -13.83 12.78 7.79
CA LYS A 160 -12.63 12.99 8.62
C LYS A 160 -12.83 14.16 9.58
N LYS A 161 -13.36 15.27 9.08
CA LYS A 161 -13.63 16.46 9.88
C LYS A 161 -14.67 16.17 10.96
N GLN A 162 -15.76 15.53 10.59
CA GLN A 162 -16.81 15.16 11.52
C GLN A 162 -16.32 14.16 12.58
N LEU A 163 -15.49 13.17 12.20
CA LEU A 163 -14.86 12.23 13.11
C LEU A 163 -14.01 12.95 14.17
N ILE A 164 -13.20 13.91 13.76
CA ILE A 164 -12.37 14.71 14.68
C ILE A 164 -13.24 15.59 15.59
N GLU A 165 -14.29 16.20 15.05
CA GLU A 165 -15.25 16.98 15.85
C GLU A 165 -15.95 16.10 16.90
N GLU A 166 -16.40 14.91 16.54
CA GLU A 166 -17.04 13.96 17.46
C GLU A 166 -16.06 13.48 18.55
N ILE A 167 -14.83 13.14 18.19
CA ILE A 167 -13.79 12.76 19.16
C ILE A 167 -13.52 13.92 20.15
N ASN A 168 -13.42 15.15 19.66
CA ASN A 168 -13.20 16.32 20.52
C ASN A 168 -14.40 16.66 21.41
N ASN A 169 -15.62 16.40 20.93
CA ASN A 169 -16.86 16.64 21.70
C ASN A 169 -17.04 15.67 22.87
N LEU A 170 -16.28 14.57 22.92
CA LEU A 170 -16.27 13.65 24.06
C LEU A 170 -15.86 14.30 25.36
N ASN A 171 -15.08 15.40 25.30
CA ASN A 171 -14.57 16.10 26.48
C ASN A 171 -13.94 15.18 27.53
N ILE A 172 -13.21 14.16 27.07
CA ILE A 172 -12.58 13.17 27.94
C ILE A 172 -11.41 13.85 28.67
N GLU A 173 -11.42 13.78 30.00
CA GLU A 173 -10.34 14.33 30.82
C GLU A 173 -8.99 13.70 30.45
N GLY A 174 -7.97 14.53 30.21
CA GLY A 174 -6.64 14.09 29.80
C GLY A 174 -6.47 13.76 28.31
N MET A 175 -7.53 13.86 27.50
CA MET A 175 -7.44 13.68 26.06
C MET A 175 -6.98 14.97 25.37
N PRO A 176 -5.93 14.95 24.53
CA PRO A 176 -5.51 16.11 23.79
C PRO A 176 -6.58 16.49 22.75
N LYS A 177 -6.80 17.80 22.57
CA LYS A 177 -7.66 18.30 21.52
C LYS A 177 -7.01 18.03 20.16
N LEU A 178 -7.73 17.37 19.27
CA LEU A 178 -7.24 16.96 17.96
C LEU A 178 -7.63 17.99 16.90
N GLU A 179 -6.67 18.40 16.08
CA GLU A 179 -6.91 19.32 14.95
C GLU A 179 -7.05 18.58 13.62
N SER A 180 -6.57 17.33 13.55
CA SER A 180 -6.58 16.52 12.34
C SER A 180 -6.42 15.04 12.66
N LEU A 181 -6.67 14.14 11.67
CA LEU A 181 -6.37 12.71 11.79
C LEU A 181 -4.87 12.43 11.96
N SER A 182 -4.00 13.26 11.38
CA SER A 182 -2.55 13.15 11.59
C SER A 182 -2.16 13.47 13.06
N ALA A 183 -2.86 14.38 13.72
CA ALA A 183 -2.68 14.63 15.15
C ALA A 183 -3.15 13.43 15.99
N LEU A 184 -4.21 12.74 15.59
CA LEU A 184 -4.65 11.49 16.22
C LEU A 184 -3.56 10.42 16.15
N VAL A 185 -3.03 10.16 14.95
CA VAL A 185 -1.94 9.19 14.73
C VAL A 185 -0.66 9.61 15.46
N GLY A 186 -0.40 10.90 15.61
CA GLY A 186 0.72 11.43 16.40
C GLY A 186 0.60 11.14 17.90
N ALA A 187 -0.62 11.26 18.46
CA ALA A 187 -0.91 11.08 19.88
C ALA A 187 -1.18 9.61 20.28
N TYR A 188 -1.63 8.79 19.33
CA TYR A 188 -2.04 7.41 19.55
C TYR A 188 -1.32 6.44 18.60
N VAL A 189 -1.17 5.19 19.02
CA VAL A 189 -0.70 4.09 18.17
C VAL A 189 -1.93 3.42 17.56
N ASN A 190 -1.96 3.32 16.23
CA ASN A 190 -2.97 2.53 15.53
C ASN A 190 -2.68 1.03 15.72
N LEU A 191 -3.63 0.31 16.32
CA LEU A 191 -3.61 -1.13 16.43
C LEU A 191 -4.81 -1.66 15.62
N GLU A 192 -4.54 -2.16 14.41
CA GLU A 192 -5.57 -2.88 13.64
C GLU A 192 -5.99 -4.12 14.41
N TYR A 193 -7.28 -4.20 14.73
CA TYR A 193 -7.84 -5.31 15.47
C TYR A 193 -8.98 -5.95 14.68
N HIS A 194 -8.78 -7.20 14.24
CA HIS A 194 -9.83 -8.00 13.63
C HIS A 194 -10.54 -8.81 14.72
N LEU A 195 -11.79 -8.47 15.03
CA LEU A 195 -12.61 -9.33 15.86
C LEU A 195 -13.07 -10.57 15.08
N PRO A 196 -12.88 -11.79 15.63
CA PRO A 196 -13.53 -12.97 15.10
C PRO A 196 -15.06 -12.78 15.13
N SER A 197 -15.75 -13.24 14.09
CA SER A 197 -17.21 -13.20 14.00
C SER A 197 -17.84 -13.81 15.25
N GLY A 198 -18.70 -13.06 15.95
CA GLY A 198 -19.42 -13.49 17.15
C GLY A 198 -18.85 -13.03 18.49
N MET A 199 -17.68 -12.37 18.55
CA MET A 199 -17.26 -11.70 19.77
C MET A 199 -17.93 -10.33 19.87
N LYS A 200 -18.91 -10.19 20.77
CA LYS A 200 -19.27 -8.88 21.33
C LYS A 200 -18.02 -8.34 22.01
N ALA A 201 -17.61 -7.13 21.64
CA ALA A 201 -16.44 -6.49 22.24
C ALA A 201 -16.59 -6.45 23.77
N LYS A 202 -15.86 -7.29 24.48
CA LYS A 202 -15.72 -7.26 25.94
C LYS A 202 -15.02 -6.00 26.46
N PHE A 203 -14.72 -5.06 25.57
CA PHE A 203 -14.10 -3.77 25.86
C PHE A 203 -15.09 -2.70 26.31
N LEU A 204 -16.38 -3.00 26.34
CA LEU A 204 -17.39 -2.16 26.98
C LEU A 204 -17.36 -2.42 28.50
N ASP A 205 -16.24 -2.14 29.11
CA ASP A 205 -16.17 -2.02 30.58
C ASP A 205 -16.71 -0.63 30.98
N ASP A 206 -17.18 -0.49 32.21
CA ASP A 206 -17.91 0.66 32.77
C ASP A 206 -17.22 2.03 32.66
N ASN A 207 -15.97 2.05 32.13
CA ASN A 207 -15.12 3.24 31.95
C ASN A 207 -15.08 3.77 30.51
N VAL A 208 -15.85 3.20 29.59
CA VAL A 208 -15.82 3.60 28.17
C VAL A 208 -17.06 4.41 27.85
N THR A 209 -16.86 5.66 27.40
CA THR A 209 -17.97 6.51 26.96
C THR A 209 -18.41 6.10 25.57
N TYR A 210 -19.61 5.55 25.44
CA TYR A 210 -20.23 5.21 24.15
C TYR A 210 -20.86 6.45 23.53
N LEU A 211 -20.45 6.78 22.32
CA LEU A 211 -21.11 7.77 21.49
C LEU A 211 -21.97 7.06 20.45
N GLY A 212 -23.25 7.05 20.72
CA GLY A 212 -24.26 6.42 19.89
C GLY A 212 -24.65 7.19 18.62
N ASN A 213 -23.80 8.05 18.08
CA ASN A 213 -24.08 8.73 16.84
C ASN A 213 -23.58 7.88 15.67
N GLN A 214 -24.53 7.33 14.93
CA GLN A 214 -24.27 6.69 13.65
C GLN A 214 -24.01 7.80 12.63
N LEU A 215 -22.74 7.87 12.17
CA LEU A 215 -22.39 8.72 11.06
C LEU A 215 -22.40 7.88 9.78
N GLU A 216 -23.21 8.27 8.84
CA GLU A 216 -23.33 7.61 7.55
C GLU A 216 -22.14 8.03 6.67
N ILE A 217 -21.26 7.08 6.35
CA ILE A 217 -20.11 7.32 5.48
C ILE A 217 -20.56 7.32 4.01
N ASP A 218 -21.41 6.36 3.68
CA ASP A 218 -22.14 6.23 2.42
C ASP A 218 -23.48 5.55 2.71
N ASN A 219 -24.32 5.37 1.70
CA ASN A 219 -25.66 4.78 1.87
C ASN A 219 -25.68 3.38 2.51
N ASN A 220 -24.50 2.77 2.75
CA ASN A 220 -24.36 1.40 3.23
C ASN A 220 -23.40 1.22 4.39
N ARG A 221 -22.74 2.27 4.88
CA ARG A 221 -21.74 2.16 5.96
C ARG A 221 -21.96 3.20 7.04
N CYS A 222 -21.98 2.74 8.27
CA CYS A 222 -22.03 3.56 9.45
C CYS A 222 -20.81 3.32 10.33
N PHE A 223 -20.46 4.24 11.20
CA PHE A 223 -19.45 4.01 12.21
C PHE A 223 -19.89 4.48 13.59
N GLY A 224 -19.32 3.86 14.61
CA GLY A 224 -19.46 4.27 15.99
C GLY A 224 -18.10 4.54 16.61
N ILE A 225 -18.04 5.44 17.57
CA ILE A 225 -16.82 5.74 18.33
C ILE A 225 -17.06 5.37 19.78
N VAL A 226 -16.10 4.64 20.34
CA VAL A 226 -16.02 4.35 21.76
C VAL A 226 -14.66 4.82 22.25
N ALA A 227 -14.61 5.69 23.25
CA ALA A 227 -13.33 6.23 23.69
C ALA A 227 -13.26 6.46 25.20
N ASN A 228 -12.03 6.39 25.72
CA ASN A 228 -11.62 6.92 27.01
C ASN A 228 -10.24 7.59 26.87
N ALA A 229 -9.64 8.06 27.96
CA ALA A 229 -8.35 8.77 27.91
C ALA A 229 -7.19 7.93 27.32
N GLU A 230 -7.30 6.59 27.35
CA GLU A 230 -6.25 5.65 26.95
C GLU A 230 -6.48 5.05 25.56
N ILE A 231 -7.74 4.87 25.16
CA ILE A 231 -8.11 4.21 23.92
C ILE A 231 -9.20 4.95 23.17
N ILE A 232 -9.13 4.89 21.84
CA ILE A 232 -10.20 5.28 20.93
C ILE A 232 -10.45 4.08 20.02
N LEU A 233 -11.67 3.56 20.03
CA LEU A 233 -12.11 2.48 19.17
C LEU A 233 -13.12 3.04 18.16
N ILE A 234 -12.80 2.90 16.89
CA ILE A 234 -13.69 3.24 15.78
C ILE A 234 -14.20 1.94 15.18
N CYS A 235 -15.51 1.78 15.18
CA CYS A 235 -16.19 0.61 14.62
C CYS A 235 -16.93 1.02 13.35
N THR A 236 -16.59 0.41 12.21
CA THR A 236 -17.36 0.55 10.97
C THR A 236 -18.23 -0.67 10.77
N TYR A 237 -19.49 -0.50 10.43
CA TYR A 237 -20.42 -1.59 10.15
C TYR A 237 -21.31 -1.27 8.96
N GLY A 238 -21.60 -2.29 8.15
CA GLY A 238 -22.54 -2.18 7.03
C GLY A 238 -23.99 -2.30 7.50
N VAL A 239 -24.91 -1.70 6.77
CA VAL A 239 -26.35 -1.72 7.09
C VAL A 239 -26.96 -3.12 6.95
N GLU A 240 -26.34 -4.02 6.19
CA GLU A 240 -26.79 -5.41 5.94
C GLU A 240 -25.75 -6.45 6.40
N GLY A 241 -25.42 -6.48 7.70
CA GLY A 241 -24.76 -7.66 8.30
C GLY A 241 -23.32 -7.93 7.89
N ALA A 242 -22.62 -7.00 7.27
CA ALA A 242 -21.18 -7.11 7.05
C ALA A 242 -20.44 -7.13 8.40
N ASN A 243 -19.38 -7.93 8.52
CA ASN A 243 -18.56 -7.97 9.70
C ASN A 243 -18.01 -6.56 10.01
N PRO A 244 -18.15 -6.06 11.24
CA PRO A 244 -17.62 -4.75 11.60
C PRO A 244 -16.10 -4.76 11.50
N GLU A 245 -15.54 -3.75 10.88
CA GLU A 245 -14.12 -3.45 10.96
C GLU A 245 -13.88 -2.57 12.18
N LEU A 246 -12.90 -2.93 12.99
CA LEU A 246 -12.53 -2.20 14.19
C LEU A 246 -11.13 -1.64 14.06
N VAL A 247 -10.99 -0.35 14.31
CA VAL A 247 -9.70 0.33 14.38
C VAL A 247 -9.53 0.81 15.82
N LEU A 248 -8.51 0.28 16.49
CA LEU A 248 -8.18 0.63 17.87
C LEU A 248 -6.96 1.54 17.87
N PHE A 249 -7.08 2.70 18.51
CA PHE A 249 -6.00 3.62 18.79
C PHE A 249 -5.69 3.58 20.29
N LYS A 250 -4.43 3.33 20.65
CA LYS A 250 -3.95 3.36 22.04
C LYS A 250 -3.03 4.57 22.23
N ARG A 251 -3.19 5.30 23.33
CA ARG A 251 -2.38 6.47 23.66
C ARG A 251 -0.90 6.11 23.72
N ARG A 252 -0.07 6.96 23.18
CA ARG A 252 1.39 6.88 23.35
C ARG A 252 1.76 7.47 24.71
N HIS A 253 2.49 6.70 25.52
CA HIS A 253 3.06 7.16 26.78
C HIS A 253 4.47 7.71 26.56
#